data_b74966677cded357fd51e656ff7fdb4b
#
_entry.id   b74966677cded357fd51e656ff7fdb4b
#
_cell.length_a   1.000
_cell.length_b   1.000
_cell.length_c   1.000
_cell.angle_alpha   90.00
_cell.angle_beta   90.00
_cell.angle_gamma   90.00
#
_symmetry.space_group_name_H-M   'P 1'
#
loop_
_entity.id
_entity.type
_entity.pdbx_description
1 polymer ?
#
loop_
_entity_poly.entity_id
_entity_poly.type
_entity_poly.pdbx_seq_one_letter_code
_entity_poly.pdbx_strand_id
1 'polypeptide(L)'
;MKKWNQWQLIDEGYRIENAKITNVSLNMENHGCLCLDLALEWDGCGCVYGGYVLGKGYVGADDDFFNGSSKGCEAIMRIMDVVGETELLKLKGKYIRIAHKGLGSTVEIIGNIIKDKWFDYRTFFEKED
;
A
#
# COMPACT_ATOMS: atom_id res chain seq x y z
N MET A 1 -13.43 -5.67 -0.75
CA MET A 1 -12.17 -5.36 -1.49
C MET A 1 -12.29 -5.81 -2.92
N LYS A 2 -11.91 -4.95 -3.84
CA LYS A 2 -11.91 -5.30 -5.25
C LYS A 2 -10.69 -6.16 -5.59
N LYS A 3 -10.95 -7.29 -6.24
CA LYS A 3 -9.90 -8.20 -6.71
C LYS A 3 -9.66 -7.95 -8.19
N TRP A 4 -8.41 -7.73 -8.52
CA TRP A 4 -7.99 -7.42 -9.89
C TRP A 4 -7.17 -8.55 -10.49
N ASN A 5 -7.22 -8.66 -11.82
CA ASN A 5 -6.20 -9.30 -12.61
C ASN A 5 -5.66 -8.29 -13.62
N GLN A 6 -4.55 -8.60 -14.27
CA GLN A 6 -3.88 -7.68 -15.20
C GLN A 6 -4.80 -7.20 -16.32
N TRP A 7 -5.58 -8.11 -16.90
CA TRP A 7 -6.47 -7.76 -18.02
C TRP A 7 -7.59 -6.81 -17.59
N GLN A 8 -8.16 -7.01 -16.41
CA GLN A 8 -9.17 -6.12 -15.86
C GLN A 8 -8.61 -4.71 -15.63
N LEU A 9 -7.38 -4.62 -15.12
CA LEU A 9 -6.72 -3.33 -14.94
C LEU A 9 -6.53 -2.61 -16.26
N ILE A 10 -6.05 -3.30 -17.28
CA ILE A 10 -5.85 -2.72 -18.62
C ILE A 10 -7.19 -2.27 -19.20
N ASP A 11 -8.23 -3.08 -19.10
CA ASP A 11 -9.57 -2.76 -19.61
C ASP A 11 -10.16 -1.52 -18.93
N GLU A 12 -9.85 -1.31 -17.65
CA GLU A 12 -10.31 -0.13 -16.90
C GLU A 12 -9.46 1.12 -17.17
N GLY A 13 -8.47 1.03 -18.03
CA GLY A 13 -7.64 2.16 -18.42
C GLY A 13 -6.39 2.37 -17.57
N TYR A 14 -6.04 1.43 -16.71
CA TYR A 14 -4.80 1.52 -15.96
C TYR A 14 -3.58 1.22 -16.82
N ARG A 15 -2.50 1.94 -16.55
CA ARG A 15 -1.17 1.62 -17.05
C ARG A 15 -0.47 0.80 -15.99
N ILE A 16 0.24 -0.24 -16.42
CA ILE A 16 0.99 -1.12 -15.52
C ILE A 16 2.46 -0.90 -15.77
N GLU A 17 3.19 -0.56 -14.72
CA GLU A 17 4.63 -0.30 -14.80
C GLU A 17 5.35 -0.96 -13.63
N ASN A 18 6.63 -1.26 -13.84
CA ASN A 18 7.51 -1.73 -12.78
C ASN A 18 7.94 -0.53 -11.93
N ALA A 19 7.96 -0.73 -10.63
CA ALA A 19 8.41 0.28 -9.70
C ALA A 19 9.31 -0.35 -8.64
N LYS A 20 10.23 0.45 -8.10
CA LYS A 20 11.10 0.03 -7.00
C LYS A 20 10.60 0.63 -5.70
N ILE A 21 10.54 -0.18 -4.66
CA ILE A 21 10.28 0.30 -3.30
C ILE A 21 11.59 0.86 -2.76
N THR A 22 11.69 2.17 -2.64
CA THR A 22 12.92 2.84 -2.21
C THR A 22 12.97 3.06 -0.70
N ASN A 23 11.81 3.08 -0.04
CA ASN A 23 11.76 3.18 1.41
C ASN A 23 10.47 2.58 1.95
N VAL A 24 10.51 2.13 3.19
CA VAL A 24 9.36 1.59 3.93
C VAL A 24 9.29 2.30 5.27
N SER A 25 8.13 2.85 5.60
CA SER A 25 7.92 3.56 6.87
C SER A 25 6.62 3.11 7.53
N LEU A 26 6.73 2.59 8.73
CA LEU A 26 5.57 2.32 9.60
C LEU A 26 5.72 3.25 10.81
N ASN A 27 4.83 4.21 10.96
CA ASN A 27 4.99 5.24 11.97
C ASN A 27 3.65 5.80 12.45
N MET A 28 3.70 6.53 13.56
CA MET A 28 2.58 7.22 14.17
C MET A 28 2.76 8.74 14.12
N GLU A 29 3.41 9.27 13.09
CA GLU A 29 3.73 10.70 12.99
C GLU A 29 2.59 11.54 12.41
N ASN A 30 1.58 10.90 11.83
CA ASN A 30 0.52 11.59 11.12
C ASN A 30 -0.72 11.74 11.98
N HIS A 31 -0.75 12.77 12.82
CA HIS A 31 -1.93 13.20 13.61
C HIS A 31 -2.54 12.10 14.47
N GLY A 32 -1.69 11.31 15.14
CA GLY A 32 -2.17 10.24 16.03
C GLY A 32 -2.68 9.01 15.28
N CYS A 33 -2.17 8.76 14.09
CA CYS A 33 -2.52 7.59 13.28
C CYS A 33 -1.30 6.74 12.98
N LEU A 34 -1.47 5.43 13.07
CA LEU A 34 -0.49 4.48 12.57
C LEU A 34 -0.70 4.33 11.07
N CYS A 35 0.35 4.60 10.28
CA CYS A 35 0.32 4.50 8.83
C CYS A 35 1.52 3.71 8.32
N LEU A 36 1.32 2.99 7.23
CA LEU A 36 2.38 2.35 6.47
C LEU A 36 2.52 3.07 5.14
N ASP A 37 3.72 3.56 4.86
CA ASP A 37 4.03 4.24 3.60
C ASP A 37 5.16 3.53 2.89
N LEU A 38 4.97 3.29 1.59
CA LEU A 38 6.01 2.79 0.70
C LEU A 38 6.38 3.92 -0.26
N ALA A 39 7.65 4.33 -0.25
CA ALA A 39 8.16 5.23 -1.26
C ALA A 39 8.44 4.42 -2.52
N LEU A 40 7.86 4.81 -3.63
CA LEU A 40 7.97 4.13 -4.91
C LEU A 40 8.64 5.02 -5.93
N GLU A 41 9.46 4.40 -6.79
CA GLU A 41 10.13 5.09 -7.88
C GLU A 41 10.00 4.28 -9.17
N TRP A 42 9.58 4.94 -10.25
CA TRP A 42 9.54 4.35 -11.58
C TRP A 42 9.79 5.45 -12.62
N ASP A 43 10.57 5.14 -13.65
CA ASP A 43 10.80 6.01 -14.83
C ASP A 43 11.15 7.46 -14.45
N GLY A 44 12.00 7.63 -13.43
CA GLY A 44 12.40 8.95 -12.92
C GLY A 44 11.35 9.68 -12.10
N CYS A 45 10.19 9.07 -11.88
CA CYS A 45 9.12 9.61 -11.07
C CYS A 45 9.05 8.92 -9.71
N GLY A 46 8.60 9.64 -8.70
CA GLY A 46 8.42 9.09 -7.36
C GLY A 46 7.04 9.39 -6.80
N CYS A 47 6.54 8.50 -5.97
CA CYS A 47 5.33 8.74 -5.20
C CYS A 47 5.36 7.95 -3.90
N VAL A 48 4.39 8.21 -3.04
CA VAL A 48 4.18 7.46 -1.80
C VAL A 48 2.89 6.66 -1.93
N TYR A 49 2.99 5.36 -1.65
CA TYR A 49 1.85 4.47 -1.58
C TYR A 49 1.51 4.24 -0.12
N GLY A 50 0.29 4.56 0.28
CA GLY A 50 -0.13 4.39 1.66
C GLY A 50 -1.00 5.53 2.17
N GLY A 51 -0.82 5.91 3.44
CA GLY A 51 -1.55 7.01 4.06
C GLY A 51 -2.89 6.61 4.65
N TYR A 52 -3.27 5.34 4.59
CA TYR A 52 -4.48 4.85 5.25
C TYR A 52 -4.23 4.59 6.73
N VAL A 53 -5.23 4.88 7.54
CA VAL A 53 -5.15 4.70 9.00
C VAL A 53 -5.26 3.22 9.33
N LEU A 54 -4.18 2.67 9.90
CA LEU A 54 -4.11 1.27 10.32
C LEU A 54 -4.44 1.09 11.80
N GLY A 55 -4.43 2.17 12.54
CA GLY A 55 -4.73 2.22 13.95
C GLY A 55 -4.60 3.64 14.45
N LYS A 56 -5.03 3.89 15.69
CA LYS A 56 -4.94 5.20 16.35
C LYS A 56 -4.05 5.11 17.56
N GLY A 57 -3.22 6.12 17.77
CA GLY A 57 -2.33 6.22 18.91
C GLY A 57 -1.16 7.13 18.57
N TYR A 58 -0.50 7.64 19.60
CA TYR A 58 0.74 8.38 19.46
C TYR A 58 1.60 8.17 20.71
N VAL A 59 2.89 8.35 20.57
CA VAL A 59 3.84 8.17 21.66
C VAL A 59 3.49 9.15 22.79
N GLY A 60 3.27 8.63 23.99
CA GLY A 60 2.89 9.42 25.15
C GLY A 60 1.40 9.63 25.34
N ALA A 61 0.56 9.04 24.50
CA ALA A 61 -0.89 9.13 24.65
C ALA A 61 -1.37 8.36 25.88
N ASP A 62 -2.56 8.75 26.40
CA ASP A 62 -3.24 7.99 27.43
C ASP A 62 -3.64 6.61 26.92
N ASP A 63 -3.71 5.61 27.81
CA ASP A 63 -3.98 4.22 27.45
C ASP A 63 -5.25 4.06 26.61
N ASP A 64 -6.29 4.83 26.89
CA ASP A 64 -7.57 4.76 26.19
C ASP A 64 -7.50 5.25 24.74
N PHE A 65 -6.42 5.92 24.36
CA PHE A 65 -6.25 6.45 23.02
C PHE A 65 -5.73 5.40 22.04
N PHE A 66 -5.06 4.36 22.52
CA PHE A 66 -4.52 3.33 21.64
C PHE A 66 -5.63 2.41 21.15
N ASN A 67 -5.82 2.38 19.83
CA ASN A 67 -6.85 1.58 19.20
C ASN A 67 -6.33 0.99 17.89
N GLY A 68 -5.75 -0.21 17.98
CA GLY A 68 -5.33 -0.96 16.81
C GLY A 68 -6.54 -1.57 16.10
N SER A 69 -6.41 -1.81 14.80
CA SER A 69 -7.47 -2.44 14.02
C SER A 69 -7.01 -3.75 13.38
N SER A 70 -7.87 -4.75 13.39
CA SER A 70 -7.60 -6.01 12.70
C SER A 70 -7.47 -5.79 11.19
N LYS A 71 -8.25 -4.87 10.65
CA LYS A 71 -8.20 -4.51 9.23
C LYS A 71 -6.87 -3.85 8.87
N GLY A 72 -6.33 -3.01 9.75
CA GLY A 72 -5.00 -2.44 9.59
C GLY A 72 -3.90 -3.48 9.56
N CYS A 73 -3.95 -4.45 10.47
CA CYS A 73 -3.03 -5.60 10.44
C CYS A 73 -3.14 -6.38 9.15
N GLU A 74 -4.35 -6.65 8.70
CA GLU A 74 -4.58 -7.39 7.46
C GLU A 74 -4.00 -6.65 6.25
N ALA A 75 -4.12 -5.33 6.21
CA ALA A 75 -3.54 -4.51 5.14
C ALA A 75 -2.03 -4.69 5.06
N ILE A 76 -1.34 -4.64 6.19
CA ILE A 76 0.12 -4.86 6.25
C ILE A 76 0.47 -6.25 5.72
N MET A 77 -0.26 -7.27 6.17
CA MET A 77 -0.04 -8.65 5.73
C MET A 77 -0.26 -8.81 4.22
N ARG A 78 -1.29 -8.18 3.67
CA ARG A 78 -1.59 -8.26 2.23
C ARG A 78 -0.55 -7.56 1.37
N ILE A 79 -0.02 -6.44 1.84
CA ILE A 79 1.07 -5.75 1.14
C ILE A 79 2.31 -6.64 1.10
N MET A 80 2.69 -7.24 2.23
CA MET A 80 3.81 -8.16 2.28
C MET A 80 3.60 -9.39 1.38
N ASP A 81 2.38 -9.91 1.36
CA ASP A 81 2.00 -11.04 0.53
C ASP A 81 2.13 -10.71 -0.97
N VAL A 82 1.66 -9.54 -1.39
CA VAL A 82 1.76 -9.11 -2.80
C VAL A 82 3.23 -8.97 -3.21
N VAL A 83 4.06 -8.37 -2.37
CA VAL A 83 5.49 -8.22 -2.66
C VAL A 83 6.21 -9.58 -2.61
N GLY A 84 5.75 -10.47 -1.75
CA GLY A 84 6.35 -11.81 -1.60
C GLY A 84 7.44 -11.86 -0.55
N GLU A 85 7.33 -11.04 0.50
CA GLU A 85 8.29 -10.99 1.59
C GLU A 85 7.61 -11.27 2.94
N THR A 86 8.35 -11.92 3.83
CA THR A 86 7.86 -12.28 5.17
C THR A 86 8.29 -11.29 6.26
N GLU A 87 9.12 -10.31 5.91
CA GLU A 87 9.57 -9.26 6.82
C GLU A 87 9.33 -7.89 6.21
N LEU A 88 8.73 -6.98 6.97
CA LEU A 88 8.35 -5.66 6.48
C LEU A 88 9.56 -4.87 5.96
N LEU A 89 10.66 -4.85 6.68
CA LEU A 89 11.83 -4.06 6.29
C LEU A 89 12.52 -4.60 5.04
N LYS A 90 12.29 -5.85 4.68
CA LYS A 90 12.83 -6.44 3.44
C LYS A 90 12.10 -6.00 2.19
N LEU A 91 10.99 -5.28 2.32
CA LEU A 91 10.30 -4.68 1.18
C LEU A 91 11.17 -3.61 0.51
N LYS A 92 12.01 -2.93 1.28
CA LYS A 92 12.90 -1.92 0.73
C LYS A 92 13.87 -2.53 -0.28
N GLY A 93 13.93 -1.93 -1.47
CA GLY A 93 14.77 -2.41 -2.57
C GLY A 93 14.10 -3.41 -3.50
N LYS A 94 12.89 -3.87 -3.16
CA LYS A 94 12.15 -4.81 -4.01
C LYS A 94 11.47 -4.10 -5.15
N TYR A 95 11.32 -4.81 -6.26
CA TYR A 95 10.54 -4.35 -7.41
C TYR A 95 9.14 -4.93 -7.35
N ILE A 96 8.18 -4.11 -7.69
CA ILE A 96 6.76 -4.47 -7.79
C ILE A 96 6.22 -3.89 -9.09
N ARG A 97 4.97 -4.20 -9.40
CA ARG A 97 4.23 -3.49 -10.45
C ARG A 97 3.26 -2.52 -9.79
N ILE A 98 2.99 -1.44 -10.48
CA ILE A 98 1.97 -0.47 -10.07
C ILE A 98 0.95 -0.33 -11.19
N ALA A 99 -0.28 -0.02 -10.81
CA ALA A 99 -1.33 0.34 -11.74
C ALA A 99 -1.73 1.79 -11.47
N HIS A 100 -1.67 2.64 -12.50
CA HIS A 100 -2.00 4.06 -12.37
C HIS A 100 -2.67 4.57 -13.64
N LYS A 101 -3.26 5.76 -13.56
CA LYS A 101 -3.97 6.35 -14.70
C LYS A 101 -3.25 7.56 -15.31
N GLY A 102 -1.95 7.63 -15.14
CA GLY A 102 -1.10 8.68 -15.72
C GLY A 102 -0.48 9.58 -14.68
N LEU A 103 0.31 10.55 -15.15
CA LEU A 103 0.98 11.53 -14.28
C LEU A 103 -0.05 12.32 -13.49
N GLY A 104 0.22 12.52 -12.20
CA GLY A 104 -0.66 13.23 -11.29
C GLY A 104 -1.78 12.37 -10.69
N SER A 105 -1.95 11.13 -11.13
CA SER A 105 -2.88 10.21 -10.48
C SER A 105 -2.22 9.56 -9.26
N THR A 106 -3.04 9.24 -8.26
CA THR A 106 -2.58 8.51 -7.08
C THR A 106 -2.43 7.02 -7.41
N VAL A 107 -1.33 6.41 -6.97
CA VAL A 107 -1.17 4.95 -7.07
C VAL A 107 -1.84 4.32 -5.87
N GLU A 108 -2.87 3.52 -6.11
CA GLU A 108 -3.64 2.83 -5.06
C GLU A 108 -3.61 1.31 -5.21
N ILE A 109 -3.08 0.82 -6.33
CA ILE A 109 -3.03 -0.59 -6.67
C ILE A 109 -1.58 -0.98 -6.93
N ILE A 110 -1.10 -1.96 -6.18
CA ILE A 110 0.21 -2.56 -6.40
C ILE A 110 0.06 -4.03 -6.75
N GLY A 111 1.04 -4.57 -7.45
CA GLY A 111 1.03 -5.95 -7.86
C GLY A 111 2.40 -6.61 -7.71
N ASN A 112 2.39 -7.94 -7.65
CA ASN A 112 3.62 -8.72 -7.67
C ASN A 112 4.37 -8.48 -8.97
N ILE A 113 5.71 -8.52 -8.92
CA ILE A 113 6.54 -8.25 -10.10
C ILE A 113 6.36 -9.30 -11.21
N ILE A 114 5.98 -10.52 -10.86
CA ILE A 114 5.83 -11.62 -11.80
C ILE A 114 4.40 -12.16 -11.81
N LYS A 115 3.83 -12.44 -10.63
CA LYS A 115 2.53 -13.09 -10.51
C LYS A 115 1.40 -12.11 -10.75
N ASP A 116 0.31 -12.57 -11.31
CA ASP A 116 -0.91 -11.78 -11.49
C ASP A 116 -1.67 -11.68 -10.17
N LYS A 117 -1.09 -10.94 -9.24
CA LYS A 117 -1.55 -10.80 -7.87
C LYS A 117 -1.46 -9.33 -7.48
N TRP A 118 -2.60 -8.75 -7.09
CA TRP A 118 -2.76 -7.31 -6.90
C TRP A 118 -3.42 -6.99 -5.57
N PHE A 119 -3.11 -5.83 -5.02
CA PHE A 119 -3.76 -5.31 -3.83
C PHE A 119 -4.21 -3.88 -4.09
N ASP A 120 -5.51 -3.65 -3.96
CA ASP A 120 -6.14 -2.35 -4.09
C ASP A 120 -6.39 -1.80 -2.68
N TYR A 121 -5.47 -0.96 -2.24
CA TYR A 121 -5.47 -0.42 -0.87
C TYR A 121 -6.74 0.38 -0.58
N ARG A 122 -7.17 1.21 -1.52
CA ARG A 122 -8.35 2.04 -1.34
C ARG A 122 -9.62 1.21 -1.18
N THR A 123 -9.89 0.28 -2.08
CA THR A 123 -11.12 -0.52 -2.00
C THR A 123 -11.09 -1.48 -0.82
N PHE A 124 -9.91 -1.85 -0.34
CA PHE A 124 -9.78 -2.65 0.87
C PHE A 124 -10.36 -1.93 2.09
N PHE A 125 -10.19 -0.60 2.17
CA PHE A 125 -10.70 0.21 3.28
C PHE A 125 -12.09 0.78 3.03
N GLU A 126 -12.63 0.66 1.83
CA GLU A 126 -14.01 1.09 1.58
C GLU A 126 -14.99 0.24 2.37
N LYS A 127 -16.03 0.89 2.89
CA LYS A 127 -17.12 0.20 3.54
C LYS A 127 -17.96 -0.50 2.49
N GLU A 128 -18.20 -1.79 2.69
CA GLU A 128 -19.17 -2.52 1.88
C GLU A 128 -20.58 -2.19 2.42
N ASP A 129 -21.44 -1.76 1.53
CA ASP A 129 -22.85 -1.52 1.86
C ASP A 129 -23.63 -2.84 1.89
#